data_ca9f1657f787f4f26fb0020fd6e9436c
#
_entry.id   ca9f1657f787f4f26fb0020fd6e9436c
#
_cell.length_a   1.000
_cell.length_b   1.000
_cell.length_c   1.000
_cell.angle_alpha   90.00
_cell.angle_beta   90.00
_cell.angle_gamma   90.00
#
_symmetry.space_group_name_H-M   'P 1'
#
loop_
_entity.id
_entity.type
_entity.pdbx_description
1 polymer ?
#
loop_
_entity_poly.entity_id
_entity_poly.type
_entity_poly.pdbx_seq_one_letter_code
_entity_poly.pdbx_strand_id
1 'polypeptide(L)'
;MPMVISETQWQQYQRDGYLKLGRLLDDEQLAAMRQRIDDIMLGKANTNYDRMLMQLDSEDGAYGSAGEQSRGHKGATLGYRKIQDLEFDPLFLRFMQRPIFEEICAHEYGAEAAIACYRAMFMNKPAHKGTFLPWHQDRWTSLDHDPLVTIWLALDPATVANGCVQLVPGTHHALVNKEHASGFLTKEQAAELCTPEKRMYLELAAGEAALLHNWTLHGSDVNRTDSSRRAFSVCYMDAGTVARNGETFSRIFGPGALTPQDAMSSVA
;
A
#
# COMPACT_ATOMS: atom_id res chain seq x y z
N MET A 1 -13.45 -16.35 15.24
CA MET A 1 -12.27 -16.22 16.10
C MET A 1 -11.41 -15.12 15.53
N PRO A 2 -10.70 -14.31 16.36
CA PRO A 2 -9.72 -13.37 15.82
C PRO A 2 -8.68 -14.16 15.01
N MET A 3 -8.23 -13.57 13.90
CA MET A 3 -7.14 -14.15 13.12
C MET A 3 -5.85 -14.01 13.93
N VAL A 4 -5.10 -15.07 14.06
CA VAL A 4 -3.80 -15.12 14.75
C VAL A 4 -2.79 -15.68 13.75
N ILE A 5 -1.65 -15.03 13.62
CA ILE A 5 -0.57 -15.52 12.76
C ILE A 5 0.19 -16.61 13.51
N SER A 6 0.22 -17.82 12.95
CA SER A 6 0.92 -18.95 13.54
C SER A 6 2.43 -18.80 13.44
N GLU A 7 3.18 -19.50 14.29
CA GLU A 7 4.64 -19.54 14.25
C GLU A 7 5.18 -19.96 12.87
N THR A 8 4.54 -20.93 12.20
CA THR A 8 4.92 -21.35 10.85
C THR A 8 4.74 -20.23 9.82
N GLN A 9 3.68 -19.40 9.96
CA GLN A 9 3.46 -18.25 9.10
C GLN A 9 4.48 -17.15 9.36
N TRP A 10 4.87 -16.90 10.61
CA TRP A 10 5.96 -15.99 10.93
C TRP A 10 7.29 -16.45 10.35
N GLN A 11 7.62 -17.72 10.46
CA GLN A 11 8.82 -18.31 9.84
C GLN A 11 8.79 -18.16 8.30
N GLN A 12 7.62 -18.32 7.67
CA GLN A 12 7.46 -18.03 6.24
C GLN A 12 7.75 -16.57 5.93
N TYR A 13 7.14 -15.64 6.68
CA TYR A 13 7.35 -14.21 6.47
C TYR A 13 8.82 -13.81 6.64
N GLN A 14 9.48 -14.30 7.68
CA GLN A 14 10.90 -14.07 7.93
C GLN A 14 11.80 -14.61 6.81
N ARG A 15 11.44 -15.73 6.20
CA ARG A 15 12.19 -16.32 5.09
C ARG A 15 11.92 -15.63 3.77
N ASP A 16 10.67 -15.33 3.46
CA ASP A 16 10.21 -14.95 2.12
C ASP A 16 9.98 -13.43 1.98
N GLY A 17 9.78 -12.68 3.08
CA GLY A 17 9.46 -11.26 3.11
C GLY A 17 8.02 -10.94 2.75
N TYR A 18 7.14 -11.94 2.71
CA TYR A 18 5.70 -11.76 2.52
C TYR A 18 4.89 -12.89 3.16
N LEU A 19 3.62 -12.60 3.44
CA LEU A 19 2.65 -13.58 3.92
C LEU A 19 1.26 -13.26 3.38
N LYS A 20 0.55 -14.23 2.78
CA LYS A 20 -0.88 -14.08 2.48
C LYS A 20 -1.68 -14.21 3.76
N LEU A 21 -2.42 -13.17 4.12
CA LEU A 21 -3.28 -13.15 5.31
C LEU A 21 -4.67 -13.77 5.06
N GLY A 22 -5.01 -14.06 3.79
CA GLY A 22 -6.33 -14.51 3.42
C GLY A 22 -7.37 -13.37 3.43
N ARG A 23 -8.65 -13.75 3.52
CA ARG A 23 -9.75 -12.80 3.43
C ARG A 23 -9.93 -12.02 4.74
N LEU A 24 -9.79 -10.71 4.64
CA LEU A 24 -9.96 -9.78 5.76
C LEU A 24 -11.27 -8.98 5.71
N LEU A 25 -11.89 -8.83 4.55
CA LEU A 25 -13.17 -8.14 4.39
C LEU A 25 -14.27 -9.13 4.04
N ASP A 26 -15.42 -9.03 4.71
CA ASP A 26 -16.66 -9.62 4.22
C ASP A 26 -17.20 -8.83 3.00
N ASP A 27 -18.28 -9.32 2.40
CA ASP A 27 -18.83 -8.74 1.17
C ASP A 27 -19.38 -7.32 1.40
N GLU A 28 -19.96 -7.03 2.56
CA GLU A 28 -20.49 -5.72 2.92
C GLU A 28 -19.37 -4.70 3.10
N GLN A 29 -18.34 -5.04 3.87
CA GLN A 29 -17.16 -4.21 4.08
C GLN A 29 -16.43 -3.92 2.76
N LEU A 30 -16.28 -4.94 1.91
CA LEU A 30 -15.64 -4.80 0.61
C LEU A 30 -16.43 -3.87 -0.31
N ALA A 31 -17.76 -4.04 -0.37
CA ALA A 31 -18.64 -3.19 -1.16
C ALA A 31 -18.59 -1.73 -0.67
N ALA A 32 -18.60 -1.52 0.66
CA ALA A 32 -18.50 -0.18 1.25
C ALA A 32 -17.17 0.51 0.90
N MET A 33 -16.03 -0.18 0.97
CA MET A 33 -14.73 0.39 0.61
C MET A 33 -14.64 0.72 -0.89
N ARG A 34 -15.17 -0.15 -1.74
CA ARG A 34 -15.24 0.11 -3.19
C ARG A 34 -16.09 1.33 -3.51
N GLN A 35 -17.29 1.40 -2.94
CA GLN A 35 -18.18 2.54 -3.15
C GLN A 35 -17.55 3.83 -2.65
N ARG A 36 -16.94 3.80 -1.46
CA ARG A 36 -16.30 4.99 -0.88
C ARG A 36 -15.17 5.52 -1.76
N ILE A 37 -14.32 4.65 -2.30
CA ILE A 37 -13.22 5.11 -3.16
C ILE A 37 -13.72 5.59 -4.52
N ASP A 38 -14.78 4.98 -5.08
CA ASP A 38 -15.40 5.43 -6.31
C ASP A 38 -16.03 6.83 -6.10
N ASP A 39 -16.70 7.07 -4.97
CA ASP A 39 -17.25 8.38 -4.62
C ASP A 39 -16.14 9.44 -4.45
N ILE A 40 -14.99 9.08 -3.87
CA ILE A 40 -13.83 9.98 -3.79
C ILE A 40 -13.30 10.31 -5.19
N MET A 41 -13.11 9.32 -6.05
CA MET A 41 -12.62 9.52 -7.42
C MET A 41 -13.58 10.36 -8.27
N LEU A 42 -14.88 10.23 -8.04
CA LEU A 42 -15.92 10.96 -8.79
C LEU A 42 -16.27 12.32 -8.18
N GLY A 43 -15.60 12.74 -7.09
CA GLY A 43 -15.86 14.02 -6.43
C GLY A 43 -17.21 14.06 -5.69
N LYS A 44 -17.79 12.90 -5.35
CA LYS A 44 -19.11 12.79 -4.68
C LYS A 44 -18.98 12.58 -3.18
N ALA A 45 -17.79 12.23 -2.70
CA ALA A 45 -17.57 11.98 -1.28
C ALA A 45 -17.59 13.29 -0.48
N ASN A 46 -18.25 13.28 0.67
CA ASN A 46 -18.06 14.33 1.67
C ASN A 46 -16.71 14.09 2.37
N THR A 47 -15.67 14.82 1.91
CA THR A 47 -14.29 14.72 2.40
C THR A 47 -13.50 15.98 2.04
N ASN A 48 -12.40 16.24 2.74
CA ASN A 48 -11.49 17.33 2.40
C ASN A 48 -10.51 16.89 1.31
N TYR A 49 -10.82 17.17 0.06
CA TYR A 49 -9.97 16.82 -1.09
C TYR A 49 -8.63 17.55 -1.08
N ASP A 50 -8.54 18.77 -0.54
CA ASP A 50 -7.29 19.54 -0.49
C ASP A 50 -6.25 18.88 0.44
N ARG A 51 -6.68 17.95 1.29
CA ARG A 51 -5.78 17.15 2.12
C ARG A 51 -5.21 15.95 1.37
N MET A 52 -5.93 15.40 0.40
CA MET A 52 -5.56 14.17 -0.30
C MET A 52 -4.51 14.40 -1.38
N LEU A 53 -3.44 13.64 -1.39
CA LEU A 53 -2.53 13.54 -2.51
C LEU A 53 -3.12 12.64 -3.58
N MET A 54 -3.46 13.19 -4.74
CA MET A 54 -4.15 12.50 -5.82
C MET A 54 -3.33 12.54 -7.11
N GLN A 55 -3.33 11.43 -7.85
CA GLN A 55 -2.59 11.29 -9.11
C GLN A 55 -3.45 10.55 -10.14
N LEU A 56 -3.57 11.12 -11.33
CA LEU A 56 -4.16 10.42 -12.48
C LEU A 56 -3.18 9.40 -13.06
N ASP A 57 -3.72 8.36 -13.68
CA ASP A 57 -2.93 7.31 -14.33
C ASP A 57 -2.33 7.84 -15.65
N SER A 58 -1.29 7.17 -16.14
CA SER A 58 -0.69 7.47 -17.43
C SER A 58 -1.60 7.02 -18.58
N GLU A 59 -1.56 7.75 -19.69
CA GLU A 59 -2.29 7.35 -20.90
C GLU A 59 -1.60 6.20 -21.64
N ASP A 60 -0.27 6.11 -21.56
CA ASP A 60 0.58 5.12 -22.27
C ASP A 60 1.05 3.95 -21.40
N GLY A 61 0.68 3.92 -20.11
CA GLY A 61 1.12 2.90 -19.16
C GLY A 61 2.57 3.04 -18.68
N ALA A 62 3.30 4.07 -19.13
CA ALA A 62 4.67 4.30 -18.67
C ALA A 62 4.72 5.00 -17.31
N TYR A 63 5.65 4.58 -16.45
CA TYR A 63 5.78 5.13 -15.10
C TYR A 63 6.05 6.66 -15.10
N GLY A 64 6.88 7.13 -16.01
CA GLY A 64 7.25 8.54 -16.13
C GLY A 64 6.18 9.43 -16.74
N SER A 65 5.12 8.84 -17.34
CA SER A 65 4.01 9.58 -17.96
C SER A 65 2.79 9.71 -17.06
N ALA A 66 2.84 9.20 -15.83
CA ALA A 66 1.76 9.39 -14.87
C ALA A 66 1.59 10.87 -14.54
N GLY A 67 0.35 11.30 -14.31
CA GLY A 67 0.05 12.68 -13.94
C GLY A 67 0.80 13.14 -12.68
N GLU A 68 0.84 14.44 -12.46
CA GLU A 68 1.45 14.99 -11.25
C GLU A 68 0.74 14.47 -9.99
N GLN A 69 1.52 14.04 -9.01
CA GLN A 69 1.00 13.72 -7.68
C GLN A 69 0.97 14.98 -6.84
N SER A 70 -0.20 15.57 -6.69
CA SER A 70 -0.39 16.81 -5.94
C SER A 70 -1.71 16.79 -5.16
N ARG A 71 -1.88 17.71 -4.22
CA ARG A 71 -3.09 17.80 -3.40
C ARG A 71 -4.30 18.24 -4.23
N GLY A 72 -5.48 17.80 -3.82
CA GLY A 72 -6.75 18.18 -4.41
C GLY A 72 -7.26 17.26 -5.52
N HIS A 73 -8.57 17.31 -5.75
CA HIS A 73 -9.28 16.51 -6.74
C HIS A 73 -8.88 16.89 -8.18
N LYS A 74 -8.68 15.91 -9.06
CA LYS A 74 -8.18 16.10 -10.44
C LYS A 74 -9.28 15.95 -11.50
N GLY A 75 -10.54 15.93 -11.09
CA GLY A 75 -11.69 15.72 -11.97
C GLY A 75 -12.43 14.42 -11.71
N ALA A 76 -13.71 14.36 -12.08
CA ALA A 76 -14.60 13.23 -11.85
C ALA A 76 -14.29 12.10 -12.85
N THR A 77 -13.41 11.18 -12.47
CA THR A 77 -13.00 10.03 -13.28
C THR A 77 -12.59 8.86 -12.41
N LEU A 78 -12.73 7.63 -12.90
CA LEU A 78 -12.18 6.42 -12.28
C LEU A 78 -10.72 6.15 -12.71
N GLY A 79 -10.12 7.04 -13.46
CA GLY A 79 -8.75 6.94 -13.97
C GLY A 79 -7.65 7.40 -13.01
N TYR A 80 -7.93 7.49 -11.72
CA TYR A 80 -6.89 7.74 -10.71
C TYR A 80 -5.98 6.53 -10.57
N ARG A 81 -4.68 6.80 -10.48
CA ARG A 81 -3.65 5.80 -10.19
C ARG A 81 -3.43 5.65 -8.69
N LYS A 82 -3.37 6.78 -7.97
CA LYS A 82 -3.11 6.84 -6.53
C LYS A 82 -3.95 7.91 -5.84
N ILE A 83 -4.39 7.59 -4.63
CA ILE A 83 -4.96 8.55 -3.67
C ILE A 83 -4.36 8.22 -2.31
N GLN A 84 -3.74 9.19 -1.63
CA GLN A 84 -3.12 9.02 -0.31
C GLN A 84 -3.83 9.85 0.75
N ASP A 85 -3.38 9.71 1.98
CA ASP A 85 -3.91 10.34 3.20
C ASP A 85 -5.30 9.80 3.57
N LEU A 86 -5.54 8.50 3.25
CA LEU A 86 -6.81 7.83 3.53
C LEU A 86 -6.97 7.41 5.01
N GLU A 87 -5.97 7.57 5.86
CA GLU A 87 -6.10 7.46 7.31
C GLU A 87 -7.07 8.51 7.90
N PHE A 88 -7.36 9.57 7.16
CA PHE A 88 -8.34 10.59 7.52
C PHE A 88 -9.76 10.29 7.00
N ASP A 89 -9.98 9.13 6.43
CA ASP A 89 -11.30 8.61 6.13
C ASP A 89 -11.69 7.54 7.17
N PRO A 90 -12.84 7.69 7.87
CA PRO A 90 -13.20 6.79 8.97
C PRO A 90 -13.36 5.32 8.54
N LEU A 91 -13.69 5.05 7.28
CA LEU A 91 -13.84 3.69 6.78
C LEU A 91 -12.48 3.00 6.61
N PHE A 92 -11.53 3.71 6.01
CA PHE A 92 -10.16 3.22 5.83
C PHE A 92 -9.41 3.16 7.17
N LEU A 93 -9.58 4.15 8.05
CA LEU A 93 -8.98 4.14 9.39
C LEU A 93 -9.41 2.93 10.21
N ARG A 94 -10.71 2.58 10.22
CA ARG A 94 -11.19 1.36 10.90
C ARG A 94 -10.54 0.08 10.37
N PHE A 95 -10.30 0.01 9.06
CA PHE A 95 -9.55 -1.12 8.50
C PHE A 95 -8.11 -1.14 9.01
N MET A 96 -7.45 0.01 9.02
CA MET A 96 -6.05 0.15 9.47
C MET A 96 -5.86 -0.20 10.95
N GLN A 97 -6.86 0.03 11.78
CA GLN A 97 -6.81 -0.22 13.23
C GLN A 97 -7.30 -1.62 13.64
N ARG A 98 -7.27 -2.59 12.74
CA ARG A 98 -7.63 -3.97 13.09
C ARG A 98 -6.59 -4.59 14.02
N PRO A 99 -7.02 -5.37 15.05
CA PRO A 99 -6.10 -5.99 16.03
C PRO A 99 -4.99 -6.84 15.39
N ILE A 100 -5.27 -7.52 14.27
CA ILE A 100 -4.25 -8.30 13.55
C ILE A 100 -3.09 -7.43 13.06
N PHE A 101 -3.34 -6.17 12.69
CA PHE A 101 -2.29 -5.27 12.21
C PHE A 101 -1.48 -4.70 13.38
N GLU A 102 -2.12 -4.51 14.55
CA GLU A 102 -1.42 -4.18 15.79
C GLU A 102 -0.46 -5.30 16.20
N GLU A 103 -0.91 -6.58 16.13
CA GLU A 103 -0.08 -7.76 16.38
C GLU A 103 1.11 -7.83 15.41
N ILE A 104 0.88 -7.60 14.11
CA ILE A 104 1.95 -7.56 13.10
C ILE A 104 2.96 -6.46 13.41
N CYS A 105 2.50 -5.26 13.73
CA CYS A 105 3.38 -4.15 14.07
C CYS A 105 4.15 -4.41 15.36
N ALA A 106 3.52 -4.98 16.38
CA ALA A 106 4.17 -5.36 17.62
C ALA A 106 5.27 -6.42 17.42
N HIS A 107 5.08 -7.34 16.47
CA HIS A 107 6.09 -8.33 16.09
C HIS A 107 7.32 -7.66 15.47
N GLU A 108 7.13 -6.69 14.56
CA GLU A 108 8.22 -6.06 13.80
C GLU A 108 8.92 -4.92 14.55
N TYR A 109 8.17 -4.11 15.30
CA TYR A 109 8.68 -2.91 15.96
C TYR A 109 8.82 -3.04 17.47
N GLY A 110 8.30 -4.14 18.05
CA GLY A 110 8.27 -4.37 19.49
C GLY A 110 6.88 -4.06 20.11
N ALA A 111 6.54 -4.80 21.17
CA ALA A 111 5.22 -4.77 21.79
C ALA A 111 4.81 -3.40 22.38
N GLU A 112 5.79 -2.59 22.76
CA GLU A 112 5.57 -1.27 23.38
C GLU A 112 5.69 -0.12 22.36
N ALA A 113 6.01 -0.41 21.09
CA ALA A 113 6.18 0.62 20.07
C ALA A 113 4.83 1.27 19.72
N ALA A 114 4.79 2.60 19.74
CA ALA A 114 3.70 3.32 19.12
C ALA A 114 3.86 3.28 17.60
N ILE A 115 2.78 3.11 16.87
CA ILE A 115 2.81 2.89 15.42
C ILE A 115 2.18 4.07 14.69
N ALA A 116 2.90 4.57 13.69
CA ALA A 116 2.42 5.61 12.78
C ALA A 116 2.13 5.03 11.38
N CYS A 117 1.33 5.76 10.62
CA CYS A 117 1.11 5.53 9.21
C CYS A 117 2.07 6.37 8.39
N TYR A 118 2.94 5.73 7.60
CA TYR A 118 3.71 6.44 6.59
C TYR A 118 2.85 6.77 5.37
N ARG A 119 2.05 5.82 4.91
CA ARG A 119 1.11 5.99 3.79
C ARG A 119 -0.12 5.11 3.95
N ALA A 120 -1.30 5.70 3.85
CA ALA A 120 -2.57 5.01 3.61
C ALA A 120 -3.01 5.34 2.19
N MET A 121 -2.83 4.39 1.27
CA MET A 121 -2.85 4.67 -0.16
C MET A 121 -3.78 3.73 -0.93
N PHE A 122 -4.75 4.31 -1.64
CA PHE A 122 -5.43 3.63 -2.72
C PHE A 122 -4.53 3.57 -3.94
N MET A 123 -4.51 2.40 -4.58
CA MET A 123 -3.81 2.14 -5.83
C MET A 123 -4.74 1.51 -6.84
N ASN A 124 -4.68 1.96 -8.07
CA ASN A 124 -5.54 1.47 -9.14
C ASN A 124 -4.73 1.22 -10.41
N LYS A 125 -5.15 0.21 -11.14
CA LYS A 125 -4.81 -0.03 -12.54
C LYS A 125 -6.12 -0.07 -13.31
N PRO A 126 -6.52 1.05 -13.94
CA PRO A 126 -7.75 1.09 -14.75
C PRO A 126 -7.73 0.03 -15.85
N ALA A 127 -8.92 -0.37 -16.33
CA ALA A 127 -9.07 -1.33 -17.42
C ALA A 127 -8.25 -0.90 -18.66
N HIS A 128 -7.54 -1.84 -19.26
CA HIS A 128 -6.67 -1.64 -20.44
C HIS A 128 -5.56 -0.59 -20.29
N LYS A 129 -5.34 -0.11 -19.06
CA LYS A 129 -4.35 0.89 -18.70
C LYS A 129 -3.53 0.41 -17.49
N GLY A 130 -3.25 1.29 -16.60
CA GLY A 130 -2.48 1.02 -15.41
C GLY A 130 -0.99 1.14 -15.66
N THR A 131 -0.38 2.05 -14.92
CA THR A 131 1.06 2.33 -15.06
C THR A 131 1.89 1.10 -14.68
N PHE A 132 2.83 0.71 -15.54
CA PHE A 132 3.90 -0.24 -15.19
C PHE A 132 4.66 0.30 -13.98
N LEU A 133 4.91 -0.54 -12.98
CA LEU A 133 5.70 -0.18 -11.81
C LEU A 133 7.03 -0.94 -11.86
N PRO A 134 8.16 -0.25 -12.09
CA PRO A 134 9.48 -0.88 -12.13
C PRO A 134 9.82 -1.58 -10.81
N TRP A 135 10.74 -2.54 -10.88
CA TRP A 135 11.24 -3.26 -9.72
C TRP A 135 11.92 -2.32 -8.72
N HIS A 136 11.54 -2.42 -7.45
CA HIS A 136 12.07 -1.60 -6.36
C HIS A 136 11.89 -2.29 -5.01
N GLN A 137 12.56 -1.74 -4.03
CA GLN A 137 12.32 -1.97 -2.62
C GLN A 137 11.75 -0.67 -2.05
N ASP A 138 10.70 -0.77 -1.25
CA ASP A 138 10.13 0.42 -0.62
C ASP A 138 11.07 0.94 0.47
N ARG A 139 11.76 2.03 0.16
CA ARG A 139 12.62 2.77 1.08
C ARG A 139 12.53 4.27 0.84
N TRP A 140 12.88 5.06 1.84
CA TRP A 140 12.79 6.52 1.73
C TRP A 140 13.95 7.20 2.48
N THR A 141 14.94 7.71 1.73
CA THR A 141 16.09 8.40 2.31
C THR A 141 15.75 9.70 3.04
N SER A 142 14.51 10.19 2.91
CA SER A 142 13.99 11.31 3.69
C SER A 142 13.68 10.96 5.14
N LEU A 143 13.60 9.68 5.48
CA LEU A 143 13.40 9.19 6.83
C LEU A 143 14.73 8.75 7.44
N ASP A 144 14.82 8.79 8.77
CA ASP A 144 15.98 8.25 9.51
C ASP A 144 15.94 6.72 9.61
N HIS A 145 14.72 6.13 9.61
CA HIS A 145 14.48 4.69 9.58
C HIS A 145 13.44 4.36 8.50
N ASP A 146 13.70 3.32 7.72
CA ASP A 146 12.73 2.86 6.73
C ASP A 146 11.55 2.16 7.43
N PRO A 147 10.30 2.45 7.03
CA PRO A 147 9.15 1.60 7.38
C PRO A 147 9.36 0.18 6.88
N LEU A 148 8.95 -0.83 7.65
CA LEU A 148 9.17 -2.25 7.30
C LEU A 148 7.91 -3.01 6.91
N VAL A 149 6.74 -2.53 7.34
CA VAL A 149 5.47 -3.26 7.26
C VAL A 149 4.51 -2.59 6.29
N THR A 150 4.10 -3.32 5.26
CA THR A 150 2.98 -2.93 4.39
C THR A 150 1.90 -3.99 4.37
N ILE A 151 0.66 -3.60 4.63
CA ILE A 151 -0.52 -4.43 4.38
C ILE A 151 -1.10 -4.03 3.03
N TRP A 152 -1.18 -4.98 2.11
CA TRP A 152 -1.73 -4.78 0.78
C TRP A 152 -3.05 -5.53 0.65
N LEU A 153 -4.17 -4.82 0.53
CA LEU A 153 -5.54 -5.33 0.43
C LEU A 153 -6.02 -5.25 -1.02
N ALA A 154 -6.45 -6.37 -1.57
CA ALA A 154 -7.11 -6.43 -2.88
C ALA A 154 -8.57 -5.98 -2.76
N LEU A 155 -8.93 -4.83 -3.31
CA LEU A 155 -10.33 -4.41 -3.42
C LEU A 155 -11.03 -5.09 -4.62
N ASP A 156 -10.30 -5.35 -5.69
CA ASP A 156 -10.72 -6.19 -6.82
C ASP A 156 -9.79 -7.41 -6.90
N PRO A 157 -10.17 -8.51 -7.56
CA PRO A 157 -9.27 -9.62 -7.78
C PRO A 157 -7.98 -9.13 -8.44
N ALA A 158 -6.84 -9.47 -7.84
CA ALA A 158 -5.51 -9.19 -8.40
C ALA A 158 -4.99 -10.46 -9.07
N THR A 159 -4.78 -10.41 -10.38
CA THR A 159 -4.35 -11.53 -11.22
C THR A 159 -3.16 -11.13 -12.09
N VAL A 160 -2.48 -12.10 -12.67
CA VAL A 160 -1.39 -11.84 -13.63
C VAL A 160 -1.88 -10.94 -14.77
N ALA A 161 -3.08 -11.20 -15.29
CA ALA A 161 -3.63 -10.48 -16.44
C ALA A 161 -3.91 -9.00 -16.16
N ASN A 162 -4.28 -8.64 -14.93
CA ASN A 162 -4.56 -7.24 -14.55
C ASN A 162 -3.43 -6.57 -13.78
N GLY A 163 -2.23 -7.15 -13.82
CA GLY A 163 -1.04 -6.54 -13.24
C GLY A 163 -0.98 -6.64 -11.72
N CYS A 164 -1.20 -7.83 -11.14
CA CYS A 164 -0.96 -8.09 -9.73
C CYS A 164 0.49 -7.77 -9.35
N VAL A 165 0.74 -7.61 -8.06
CA VAL A 165 2.10 -7.41 -7.55
C VAL A 165 2.93 -8.64 -7.86
N GLN A 166 4.15 -8.42 -8.34
CA GLN A 166 5.19 -9.43 -8.50
C GLN A 166 6.22 -9.24 -7.39
N LEU A 167 6.70 -10.32 -6.81
CA LEU A 167 7.67 -10.33 -5.72
C LEU A 167 8.86 -11.21 -6.08
N VAL A 168 10.03 -10.89 -5.53
CA VAL A 168 11.16 -11.83 -5.48
C VAL A 168 11.36 -12.20 -4.01
N PRO A 169 10.88 -13.40 -3.58
CA PRO A 169 10.96 -13.82 -2.18
C PRO A 169 12.39 -13.86 -1.65
N GLY A 170 12.57 -13.59 -0.35
CA GLY A 170 13.86 -13.66 0.33
C GLY A 170 14.82 -12.49 0.04
N THR A 171 14.37 -11.45 -0.66
CA THR A 171 15.24 -10.29 -1.02
C THR A 171 15.20 -9.15 -0.01
N HIS A 172 14.39 -9.26 1.03
CA HIS A 172 14.20 -8.20 2.03
C HIS A 172 15.32 -8.09 3.08
N HIS A 173 16.27 -9.03 3.09
CA HIS A 173 17.36 -9.03 4.09
C HIS A 173 18.39 -7.91 3.87
N ALA A 174 18.44 -7.30 2.68
CA ALA A 174 19.31 -6.20 2.37
C ALA A 174 18.76 -5.31 1.27
N LEU A 175 19.09 -4.02 1.31
CA LEU A 175 18.81 -3.09 0.21
C LEU A 175 19.78 -3.35 -0.94
N VAL A 176 19.24 -3.48 -2.15
CA VAL A 176 20.00 -3.71 -3.39
C VAL A 176 20.57 -2.40 -3.93
N ASN A 177 19.71 -1.40 -4.15
CA ASN A 177 20.15 -0.09 -4.64
C ASN A 177 20.09 0.93 -3.50
N LYS A 178 21.11 0.92 -2.64
CA LYS A 178 21.17 1.77 -1.43
C LYS A 178 21.21 3.26 -1.74
N GLU A 179 21.75 3.62 -2.89
CA GLU A 179 21.93 5.02 -3.29
C GLU A 179 20.64 5.64 -3.87
N HIS A 180 19.71 4.82 -4.34
CA HIS A 180 18.46 5.33 -4.89
C HIS A 180 17.48 5.77 -3.79
N ALA A 181 17.03 7.00 -3.84
CA ALA A 181 16.20 7.63 -2.79
C ALA A 181 14.87 6.89 -2.49
N SER A 182 14.35 6.14 -3.46
CA SER A 182 13.10 5.37 -3.37
C SER A 182 13.30 3.89 -3.74
N GLY A 183 14.54 3.36 -3.65
CA GLY A 183 14.84 1.95 -3.80
C GLY A 183 14.65 1.34 -5.19
N PHE A 184 14.42 2.13 -6.26
CA PHE A 184 14.32 1.60 -7.62
C PHE A 184 15.63 0.96 -8.08
N LEU A 185 15.53 -0.21 -8.72
CA LEU A 185 16.65 -0.92 -9.29
C LEU A 185 17.09 -0.29 -10.62
N THR A 186 18.37 -0.45 -10.95
CA THR A 186 18.83 -0.24 -12.31
C THR A 186 18.31 -1.36 -13.21
N LYS A 187 18.40 -1.17 -14.54
CA LYS A 187 17.97 -2.20 -15.50
C LYS A 187 18.81 -3.49 -15.34
N GLU A 188 20.10 -3.35 -15.07
CA GLU A 188 21.04 -4.44 -14.86
C GLU A 188 20.69 -5.22 -13.59
N GLN A 189 20.48 -4.53 -12.47
CA GLN A 189 20.06 -5.14 -11.20
C GLN A 189 18.73 -5.88 -11.36
N ALA A 190 17.74 -5.27 -12.04
CA ALA A 190 16.46 -5.91 -12.29
C ALA A 190 16.57 -7.15 -13.19
N ALA A 191 17.42 -7.10 -14.21
CA ALA A 191 17.65 -8.24 -15.10
C ALA A 191 18.31 -9.42 -14.38
N GLU A 192 19.20 -9.16 -13.43
CA GLU A 192 19.90 -10.18 -12.64
C GLU A 192 19.00 -10.80 -11.55
N LEU A 193 18.28 -9.94 -10.80
CA LEU A 193 17.60 -10.35 -9.59
C LEU A 193 16.14 -10.73 -9.79
N CYS A 194 15.47 -10.15 -10.80
CA CYS A 194 14.03 -10.30 -10.99
C CYS A 194 13.68 -11.14 -12.21
N THR A 195 14.42 -12.26 -12.41
CA THR A 195 14.18 -13.17 -13.54
C THR A 195 12.85 -13.90 -13.41
N PRO A 196 12.28 -14.42 -14.52
CA PRO A 196 11.01 -15.17 -14.48
C PRO A 196 11.00 -16.33 -13.48
N GLU A 197 12.16 -16.98 -13.27
CA GLU A 197 12.30 -18.16 -12.40
C GLU A 197 12.34 -17.76 -10.90
N LYS A 198 12.78 -16.55 -10.59
CA LYS A 198 12.90 -16.04 -9.20
C LYS A 198 11.65 -15.33 -8.72
N ARG A 199 10.89 -14.76 -9.63
CA ARG A 199 9.71 -13.97 -9.26
C ARG A 199 8.47 -14.84 -9.07
N MET A 200 7.61 -14.39 -8.18
CA MET A 200 6.27 -14.94 -8.01
C MET A 200 5.22 -13.85 -8.24
N TYR A 201 4.01 -14.27 -8.56
CA TYR A 201 2.85 -13.40 -8.71
C TYR A 201 1.99 -13.48 -7.46
N LEU A 202 1.76 -12.33 -6.81
CA LEU A 202 0.89 -12.22 -5.65
C LEU A 202 -0.56 -12.07 -6.12
N GLU A 203 -1.15 -13.18 -6.56
CA GLU A 203 -2.57 -13.21 -6.88
C GLU A 203 -3.40 -13.32 -5.60
N LEU A 204 -4.42 -12.45 -5.49
CA LEU A 204 -5.33 -12.36 -4.37
C LEU A 204 -6.78 -12.23 -4.87
N ALA A 205 -7.70 -12.91 -4.21
CA ALA A 205 -9.12 -12.65 -4.41
C ALA A 205 -9.52 -11.31 -3.77
N ALA A 206 -10.65 -10.75 -4.21
CA ALA A 206 -11.19 -9.53 -3.61
C ALA A 206 -11.48 -9.72 -2.12
N GLY A 207 -11.05 -8.76 -1.29
CA GLY A 207 -11.16 -8.82 0.15
C GLY A 207 -10.01 -9.57 0.84
N GLU A 208 -9.11 -10.21 0.08
CA GLU A 208 -7.88 -10.80 0.63
C GLU A 208 -6.76 -9.77 0.76
N ALA A 209 -5.88 -10.01 1.73
CA ALA A 209 -4.72 -9.16 1.97
C ALA A 209 -3.43 -9.97 2.10
N ALA A 210 -2.32 -9.26 1.91
CA ALA A 210 -0.98 -9.77 2.18
C ALA A 210 -0.20 -8.80 3.06
N LEU A 211 0.63 -9.36 3.93
CA LEU A 211 1.70 -8.67 4.64
C LEU A 211 2.95 -8.71 3.74
N LEU A 212 3.56 -7.56 3.54
CA LEU A 212 4.80 -7.38 2.77
C LEU A 212 5.84 -6.69 3.62
N HIS A 213 7.05 -7.23 3.64
CA HIS A 213 8.21 -6.49 4.12
C HIS A 213 8.60 -5.47 3.04
N ASN A 214 8.75 -4.20 3.39
CA ASN A 214 8.97 -3.12 2.43
C ASN A 214 10.23 -3.30 1.57
N TRP A 215 11.24 -3.97 2.10
CA TRP A 215 12.45 -4.28 1.34
C TRP A 215 12.35 -5.53 0.46
N THR A 216 11.22 -6.22 0.41
CA THR A 216 11.02 -7.27 -0.60
C THR A 216 10.98 -6.64 -1.98
N LEU A 217 11.83 -7.10 -2.90
CA LEU A 217 11.82 -6.64 -4.30
C LEU A 217 10.45 -6.90 -4.91
N HIS A 218 9.83 -5.85 -5.42
CA HIS A 218 8.52 -5.94 -6.02
C HIS A 218 8.34 -4.97 -7.20
N GLY A 219 7.33 -5.27 -8.00
CA GLY A 219 6.93 -4.47 -9.15
C GLY A 219 5.57 -4.91 -9.64
N SER A 220 5.05 -4.31 -10.70
CA SER A 220 3.79 -4.76 -11.29
C SER A 220 3.67 -4.35 -12.75
N ASP A 221 3.05 -5.21 -13.56
CA ASP A 221 2.80 -4.95 -14.99
C ASP A 221 1.55 -4.06 -15.18
N VAL A 222 1.26 -3.70 -16.41
CA VAL A 222 0.03 -3.00 -16.83
C VAL A 222 -1.19 -3.92 -16.68
N ASN A 223 -2.37 -3.34 -16.67
CA ASN A 223 -3.64 -4.08 -16.69
C ASN A 223 -4.08 -4.30 -18.15
N ARG A 224 -4.26 -5.57 -18.55
CA ARG A 224 -4.69 -5.98 -19.91
C ARG A 224 -6.14 -6.47 -19.95
N THR A 225 -6.91 -6.24 -18.87
CA THR A 225 -8.29 -6.73 -18.75
C THR A 225 -9.31 -5.60 -18.85
N ASP A 226 -10.58 -5.97 -19.03
CA ASP A 226 -11.72 -5.03 -19.10
C ASP A 226 -12.15 -4.48 -17.73
N SER A 227 -11.49 -4.88 -16.65
CA SER A 227 -11.83 -4.49 -15.28
C SER A 227 -10.67 -3.80 -14.60
N SER A 228 -10.94 -2.79 -13.77
CA SER A 228 -9.93 -2.16 -12.93
C SER A 228 -9.39 -3.14 -11.88
N ARG A 229 -8.14 -2.92 -11.45
CA ARG A 229 -7.54 -3.61 -10.32
C ARG A 229 -7.26 -2.59 -9.21
N ARG A 230 -8.25 -2.40 -8.34
CA ARG A 230 -8.17 -1.51 -7.19
C ARG A 230 -7.58 -2.23 -5.98
N ALA A 231 -6.76 -1.54 -5.22
CA ALA A 231 -6.16 -2.02 -3.99
C ALA A 231 -6.05 -0.89 -2.97
N PHE A 232 -5.99 -1.25 -1.70
CA PHE A 232 -5.65 -0.34 -0.61
C PHE A 232 -4.38 -0.84 0.08
N SER A 233 -3.44 0.04 0.31
CA SER A 233 -2.15 -0.28 0.92
C SER A 233 -1.90 0.61 2.12
N VAL A 234 -1.48 0.02 3.23
CA VAL A 234 -1.07 0.74 4.43
C VAL A 234 0.37 0.41 4.75
N CYS A 235 1.20 1.43 4.80
CA CYS A 235 2.59 1.33 5.24
C CYS A 235 2.70 1.82 6.68
N TYR A 236 2.97 0.90 7.61
CA TYR A 236 3.16 1.18 9.04
C TYR A 236 4.64 1.37 9.36
N MET A 237 4.92 2.22 10.36
CA MET A 237 6.26 2.46 10.86
C MET A 237 6.26 2.74 12.36
N ASP A 238 7.41 2.64 12.99
CA ASP A 238 7.61 3.14 14.34
C ASP A 238 7.30 4.65 14.40
N ALA A 239 6.47 5.07 15.36
CA ALA A 239 6.08 6.48 15.50
C ALA A 239 7.22 7.39 15.97
N GLY A 240 8.36 6.82 16.37
CA GLY A 240 9.60 7.55 16.65
C GLY A 240 10.40 7.91 15.39
N THR A 241 10.02 7.40 14.22
CA THR A 241 10.67 7.72 12.93
C THR A 241 10.59 9.21 12.63
N VAL A 242 11.71 9.81 12.27
CA VAL A 242 11.83 11.24 11.99
C VAL A 242 12.04 11.50 10.51
N ALA A 243 11.21 12.37 9.93
CA ALA A 243 11.40 12.85 8.57
C ALA A 243 12.36 14.06 8.56
N ARG A 244 13.37 14.02 7.69
CA ARG A 244 14.39 15.09 7.57
C ARG A 244 13.82 16.43 7.09
N ASN A 245 12.67 16.41 6.43
CA ASN A 245 11.94 17.61 5.98
C ASN A 245 10.96 18.15 7.04
N GLY A 246 10.91 17.56 8.25
CA GLY A 246 10.01 17.95 9.34
C GLY A 246 8.56 17.48 9.18
N GLU A 247 8.28 16.59 8.21
CA GLU A 247 6.96 15.98 8.05
C GLU A 247 6.60 15.18 9.31
N THR A 248 5.33 15.23 9.70
CA THR A 248 4.78 14.47 10.84
C THR A 248 3.77 13.44 10.34
N PHE A 249 3.62 12.35 11.09
CA PHE A 249 2.83 11.20 10.68
C PHE A 249 1.72 10.90 11.68
N SER A 250 0.58 10.45 11.16
CA SER A 250 -0.58 10.07 11.96
C SER A 250 -0.31 8.79 12.73
N ARG A 251 -0.56 8.79 14.04
CA ARG A 251 -0.51 7.56 14.84
C ARG A 251 -1.73 6.69 14.59
N ILE A 252 -1.49 5.39 14.46
CA ILE A 252 -2.54 4.40 14.22
C ILE A 252 -2.75 3.52 15.45
N PHE A 253 -1.67 3.15 16.16
CA PHE A 253 -1.72 2.40 17.42
C PHE A 253 -0.88 3.09 18.50
N GLY A 254 -1.30 2.90 19.75
CA GLY A 254 -0.65 3.47 20.93
C GLY A 254 -1.20 4.85 21.33
N PRO A 255 -0.55 5.52 22.30
CA PRO A 255 -1.02 6.80 22.83
C PRO A 255 -1.10 7.88 21.74
N GLY A 256 -2.26 8.55 21.62
CA GLY A 256 -2.51 9.59 20.61
C GLY A 256 -2.83 9.03 19.22
N ALA A 257 -3.23 7.77 19.11
CA ALA A 257 -3.73 7.21 17.87
C ALA A 257 -4.99 7.96 17.39
N LEU A 258 -5.11 8.11 16.05
CA LEU A 258 -6.28 8.72 15.43
C LEU A 258 -7.57 8.01 15.86
N THR A 259 -8.61 8.79 16.08
CA THR A 259 -9.96 8.27 16.28
C THR A 259 -10.82 8.52 15.04
N PRO A 260 -11.95 7.81 14.87
CA PRO A 260 -12.89 8.11 13.79
C PRO A 260 -13.42 9.56 13.83
N GLN A 261 -13.49 10.17 15.00
CA GLN A 261 -13.88 11.59 15.17
C GLN A 261 -12.81 12.53 14.63
N ASP A 262 -11.52 12.23 14.86
CA ASP A 262 -10.40 13.01 14.31
C ASP A 262 -10.41 12.94 12.78
N ALA A 263 -10.68 11.76 12.22
CA ALA A 263 -10.81 11.55 10.78
C ALA A 263 -11.98 12.35 10.18
N MET A 264 -13.12 12.46 10.89
CA MET A 264 -14.28 13.24 10.45
C MET A 264 -14.08 14.76 10.63
N SER A 265 -13.43 15.22 11.69
CA SER A 265 -13.20 16.65 11.93
C SER A 265 -12.26 17.30 10.92
N SER A 266 -11.52 16.51 10.18
CA SER A 266 -10.69 16.98 9.06
C SER A 266 -11.48 17.30 7.77
N VAL A 267 -12.81 17.12 7.79
CA VAL A 267 -13.73 17.43 6.67
C VAL A 267 -14.26 18.86 6.72
N ALA A 268 -14.10 19.57 7.86
CA ALA A 268 -14.58 20.94 8.09
C ALA A 268 -13.59 21.99 7.60
#